data_d59b73ad5a3de2d4f13e879746b62f13
#
_entry.id   d59b73ad5a3de2d4f13e879746b62f13
#
_cell.length_a   1.000
_cell.length_b   1.000
_cell.length_c   1.000
_cell.angle_alpha   90.00
_cell.angle_beta   90.00
_cell.angle_gamma   90.00
#
_symmetry.space_group_name_H-M   'P 1'
#
loop_
_entity.id
_entity.type
_entity.pdbx_description
1 polymer ?
#
loop_
_entity_poly.entity_id
_entity_poly.type
_entity_poly.pdbx_seq_one_letter_code
_entity_poly.pdbx_strand_id
1 'polypeptide(L)' 'MTPEERELIVGLFGRLQQFENQPRDREVEALLAGLIARQPAAPFLLTQTVLVQSV' A
#
# COMPACT_ATOMS: atom_id res chain seq x y z
N MET A 1 13.69 11.87 5.51
CA MET A 1 13.68 10.47 5.01
C MET A 1 15.10 10.06 4.67
N THR A 2 15.52 8.89 5.14
CA THR A 2 16.85 8.36 4.84
C THR A 2 16.83 7.62 3.51
N PRO A 3 18.00 7.41 2.86
CA PRO A 3 18.06 6.60 1.65
C PRO A 3 17.55 5.17 1.87
N GLU A 4 17.78 4.61 3.06
CA GLU A 4 17.32 3.26 3.40
C GLU A 4 15.79 3.20 3.45
N GLU A 5 15.15 4.20 4.05
CA GLU A 5 13.70 4.28 4.09
C GLU A 5 13.13 4.38 2.68
N ARG A 6 13.75 5.19 1.85
CA ARG A 6 13.32 5.36 0.47
C ARG A 6 13.38 4.03 -0.29
N GLU A 7 14.48 3.30 -0.12
CA GLU A 7 14.65 2.00 -0.77
C GLU A 7 13.59 0.98 -0.33
N LEU A 8 13.26 0.98 0.97
CA LEU A 8 12.24 0.08 1.49
C LEU A 8 10.88 0.37 0.87
N ILE A 9 10.52 1.65 0.78
CA ILE A 9 9.24 2.07 0.21
C ILE A 9 9.18 1.75 -1.28
N VAL A 10 10.21 2.14 -2.03
CA VAL A 10 10.25 1.90 -3.47
C VAL A 10 10.25 0.39 -3.76
N GLY A 11 11.00 -0.38 -2.96
CA GLY A 11 11.03 -1.83 -3.10
C GLY A 11 9.68 -2.48 -2.84
N LEU A 12 8.94 -2.00 -1.84
CA LEU A 12 7.60 -2.49 -1.55
C LEU A 12 6.68 -2.27 -2.77
N PHE A 13 6.69 -1.07 -3.32
CA PHE A 13 5.84 -0.77 -4.48
C PHE A 13 6.26 -1.55 -5.72
N GLY A 14 7.57 -1.82 -5.87
CA GLY A 14 8.05 -2.69 -6.93
C GLY A 14 7.49 -4.11 -6.82
N ARG A 15 7.42 -4.64 -5.58
CA ARG A 15 6.82 -5.96 -5.36
C ARG A 15 5.32 -5.95 -5.62
N LEU A 16 4.63 -4.87 -5.27
CA LEU A 16 3.19 -4.75 -5.51
C LEU A 16 2.86 -4.79 -7.00
N GLN A 17 3.75 -4.35 -7.88
CA GLN A 17 3.52 -4.39 -9.32
C GLN A 17 3.27 -5.80 -9.84
N GLN A 18 3.80 -6.82 -9.17
CA GLN A 18 3.57 -8.21 -9.56
C GLN A 18 2.10 -8.60 -9.49
N PHE A 19 1.32 -7.88 -8.69
CA PHE A 19 -0.08 -8.19 -8.44
C PHE A 19 -1.03 -7.24 -9.18
N GLU A 20 -0.49 -6.27 -9.91
CA GLU A 20 -1.28 -5.19 -10.53
C GLU A 20 -2.34 -5.71 -11.50
N ASN A 21 -2.02 -6.77 -12.22
CA ASN A 21 -2.92 -7.32 -13.24
C ASN A 21 -3.77 -8.50 -12.76
N GLN A 22 -3.68 -8.84 -11.47
CA GLN A 22 -4.53 -9.89 -10.91
C GLN A 22 -5.97 -9.39 -10.76
N PRO A 23 -6.96 -10.25 -11.01
CA PRO A 23 -8.35 -9.87 -10.80
C PRO A 23 -8.58 -9.44 -9.35
N ARG A 24 -9.35 -8.36 -9.17
CA ARG A 24 -9.71 -7.86 -7.85
C ARG A 24 -11.21 -8.01 -7.65
N ASP A 25 -11.61 -8.38 -6.43
CA ASP A 25 -13.01 -8.40 -6.05
C ASP A 25 -13.54 -6.97 -6.08
N ARG A 26 -14.51 -6.71 -6.95
CA ARG A 26 -15.02 -5.35 -7.16
C ARG A 26 -15.72 -4.78 -5.93
N GLU A 27 -16.36 -5.65 -5.17
CA GLU A 27 -17.05 -5.22 -3.94
C GLU A 27 -16.04 -4.78 -2.89
N VAL A 28 -14.97 -5.54 -2.72
CA VAL A 28 -13.87 -5.19 -1.82
C VAL A 28 -13.19 -3.90 -2.29
N GLU A 29 -12.94 -3.80 -3.58
CA GLU A 29 -12.30 -2.62 -4.16
C GLU A 29 -13.12 -1.36 -3.89
N ALA A 30 -14.44 -1.43 -4.06
CA ALA A 30 -15.34 -0.30 -3.81
C ALA A 30 -15.36 0.07 -2.32
N LEU A 31 -15.38 -0.93 -1.44
CA LEU A 31 -15.34 -0.69 0.00
C LEU A 31 -14.05 0.02 0.39
N LEU A 32 -12.90 -0.47 -0.09
CA LEU A 32 -11.62 0.14 0.21
C LEU A 32 -11.55 1.57 -0.31
N ALA A 33 -12.03 1.82 -1.52
CA ALA A 33 -12.02 3.16 -2.08
C ALA A 33 -12.80 4.13 -1.19
N GLY A 34 -13.97 3.72 -0.68
CA GLY A 34 -14.77 4.54 0.22
C GLY A 34 -14.08 4.80 1.55
N LEU A 35 -13.47 3.76 2.12
CA LEU A 35 -12.78 3.89 3.41
C LEU A 35 -11.55 4.79 3.28
N ILE A 36 -10.79 4.65 2.19
CA ILE A 36 -9.60 5.48 1.94
C ILE A 36 -10.01 6.93 1.72
N ALA A 37 -11.14 7.16 1.03
CA ALA A 37 -11.63 8.52 0.81
C ALA A 37 -11.95 9.25 2.13
N ARG A 38 -12.38 8.49 3.15
CA ARG A 38 -12.66 9.05 4.48
C ARG A 38 -11.41 9.23 5.33
N GLN A 39 -10.33 8.55 4.99
CA GLN A 39 -9.04 8.66 5.69
C GLN A 39 -7.94 8.91 4.68
N PRO A 40 -7.73 10.17 4.27
CA PRO A 40 -6.74 10.47 3.23
C PRO A 40 -5.31 10.02 3.58
N ALA A 41 -5.00 9.85 4.87
CA ALA A 41 -3.70 9.35 5.30
C ALA A 41 -3.58 7.82 5.24
N ALA A 42 -4.65 7.10 4.86
CA ALA A 42 -4.64 5.65 4.88
C ALA A 42 -3.51 5.03 4.04
N PRO A 43 -3.23 5.47 2.81
CA PRO A 43 -2.13 4.88 2.05
C PRO A 43 -0.78 5.00 2.77
N PHE A 44 -0.53 6.14 3.40
CA PHE A 44 0.68 6.34 4.19
C PHE A 44 0.71 5.38 5.38
N LEU A 45 -0.39 5.32 6.14
CA LEU A 45 -0.48 4.49 7.34
C LEU A 45 -0.35 3.00 7.00
N LEU A 46 -0.99 2.56 5.93
CA LEU A 46 -0.90 1.17 5.48
C LEU A 46 0.53 0.81 5.06
N THR A 47 1.18 1.71 4.32
CA THR A 47 2.56 1.50 3.90
C THR A 47 3.48 1.37 5.12
N GLN A 48 3.34 2.27 6.09
CA GLN A 48 4.12 2.21 7.32
C GLN A 48 3.88 0.91 8.08
N THR A 49 2.64 0.50 8.19
CA THR A 49 2.27 -0.73 8.89
C THR A 49 2.93 -1.95 8.24
N VAL A 50 2.86 -2.03 6.91
CA VAL A 50 3.47 -3.15 6.18
C VAL A 50 4.98 -3.17 6.40
N LEU A 51 5.64 -2.02 6.31
CA LEU A 51 7.09 -1.95 6.48
C LEU A 51 7.52 -2.32 7.90
N VAL A 52 6.77 -1.87 8.90
CA VAL A 52 7.07 -2.23 10.30
C VAL A 52 6.94 -3.73 10.53
N GLN A 53 5.93 -4.35 9.95
CA GLN A 53 5.70 -5.79 10.10
C GLN A 53 6.70 -6.64 9.32
N SER A 54 7.38 -6.05 8.34
CA SER A 54 8.33 -6.76 7.49
C SER A 54 9.73 -6.86 8.10
N VAL A 55 9.98 -6.15 9.18
CA VAL A 55 11.30 -6.07 9.81
C VAL A 55 11.52 -7.18 10.83
#